data_49d42fc2f3a3ec061e750240b78404d8
#
_entry.id   49d42fc2f3a3ec061e750240b78404d8
#
_cell.length_a   1.000
_cell.length_b   1.000
_cell.length_c   1.000
_cell.angle_alpha   90.00
_cell.angle_beta   90.00
_cell.angle_gamma   90.00
#
_symmetry.space_group_name_H-M   'P 1'
#
loop_
_entity.id
_entity.type
_entity.pdbx_description
1 polymer ?
#
loop_
_entity_poly.entity_id
_entity_poly.type
_entity_poly.pdbx_seq_one_letter_code
_entity_poly.pdbx_strand_id
1 'polypeptide(L)'
;IPDLDPTVMLIPLLAESAAAFEEFTRSGDDDELVWQDDAAWPNSFRQAWFIPAIEHIQASRLRRKMQEQMHTWMNESFDAFLTPSFSNLLLLTNGTGHPSLVLRTGMPHGKPTGTTLIGRLFDEGTICRLGMAMESKLDVSGIRPSFSM
;
A
#
# COMPACT_ATOMS: atom_id res chain seq x y z
N ILE A 1 -15.64 -5.88 -4.56
CA ILE A 1 -14.70 -5.45 -3.51
C ILE A 1 -15.34 -5.78 -2.17
N PRO A 2 -14.59 -6.33 -1.21
CA PRO A 2 -15.10 -6.62 0.12
C PRO A 2 -15.79 -5.40 0.77
N ASP A 3 -16.91 -5.64 1.41
CA ASP A 3 -17.66 -4.61 2.15
C ASP A 3 -17.16 -4.51 3.59
N LEU A 4 -15.86 -4.23 3.75
CA LEU A 4 -15.22 -3.99 5.03
C LEU A 4 -14.38 -2.72 4.95
N ASP A 5 -14.42 -1.93 5.99
CA ASP A 5 -13.64 -0.69 6.05
C ASP A 5 -12.13 -1.01 6.09
N PRO A 6 -11.35 -0.65 5.07
CA PRO A 6 -9.93 -0.93 5.03
C PRO A 6 -9.13 -0.17 6.10
N THR A 7 -9.69 0.84 6.75
CA THR A 7 -9.00 1.60 7.81
C THR A 7 -8.68 0.74 9.02
N VAL A 8 -9.36 -0.39 9.22
CA VAL A 8 -9.00 -1.35 10.27
C VAL A 8 -7.57 -1.89 10.10
N MET A 9 -7.01 -1.84 8.89
CA MET A 9 -5.63 -2.24 8.59
C MET A 9 -4.59 -1.28 9.19
N LEU A 10 -4.99 -0.07 9.59
CA LEU A 10 -4.08 0.85 10.28
C LEU A 10 -3.63 0.31 11.64
N ILE A 11 -4.48 -0.45 12.34
CA ILE A 11 -4.13 -0.99 13.65
C ILE A 11 -2.95 -1.96 13.57
N PRO A 12 -2.99 -3.05 12.77
CA PRO A 12 -1.83 -3.93 12.62
C PRO A 12 -0.64 -3.20 11.98
N LEU A 13 -0.85 -2.31 11.00
CA LEU A 13 0.22 -1.55 10.36
C LEU A 13 1.00 -0.72 11.39
N LEU A 14 0.32 0.04 12.23
CA LEU A 14 0.97 0.89 13.24
C LEU A 14 1.67 0.07 14.30
N ALA A 15 1.05 -1.01 14.79
CA ALA A 15 1.65 -1.88 15.79
C ALA A 15 2.89 -2.61 15.24
N GLU A 16 2.81 -3.16 14.02
CA GLU A 16 3.92 -3.83 13.34
C GLU A 16 5.06 -2.83 13.03
N SER A 17 4.73 -1.60 12.61
CA SER A 17 5.72 -0.55 12.38
C SER A 17 6.42 -0.13 13.67
N ALA A 18 5.67 0.09 14.75
CA ALA A 18 6.27 0.43 16.04
C ALA A 18 7.18 -0.68 16.58
N ALA A 19 6.83 -1.94 16.36
CA ALA A 19 7.68 -3.07 16.72
C ALA A 19 8.94 -3.15 15.85
N ALA A 20 8.83 -2.88 14.55
CA ALA A 20 9.96 -2.88 13.62
C ALA A 20 10.97 -1.75 13.92
N PHE A 21 10.48 -0.59 14.38
CA PHE A 21 11.27 0.60 14.70
C PHE A 21 11.40 0.84 16.21
N GLU A 22 11.28 -0.22 17.03
CA GLU A 22 11.31 -0.11 18.49
C GLU A 22 12.63 0.47 18.99
N GLU A 23 13.77 -0.05 18.53
CA GLU A 23 15.09 0.42 18.94
C GLU A 23 15.32 1.89 18.55
N PHE A 24 14.92 2.25 17.33
CA PHE A 24 15.01 3.62 16.82
C PHE A 24 14.21 4.62 17.66
N THR A 25 13.02 4.22 18.10
CA THR A 25 12.19 5.06 19.01
C THR A 25 12.74 5.08 20.43
N ARG A 26 13.28 3.96 20.94
CA ARG A 26 13.82 3.91 22.32
C ARG A 26 15.14 4.63 22.49
N SER A 27 15.98 4.67 21.44
CA SER A 27 17.23 5.44 21.46
C SER A 27 17.00 6.96 21.40
N GLY A 28 15.84 7.39 20.89
CA GLY A 28 15.55 8.80 20.63
C GLY A 28 16.04 9.28 19.25
N ASP A 29 16.57 8.39 18.42
CA ASP A 29 17.06 8.75 17.07
C ASP A 29 15.89 9.21 16.16
N ASP A 30 14.68 8.84 16.48
CA ASP A 30 13.48 9.29 15.80
C ASP A 30 13.20 10.80 15.96
N ASP A 31 13.77 11.46 16.97
CA ASP A 31 13.72 12.92 17.17
C ASP A 31 14.54 13.68 16.12
N GLU A 32 15.48 13.02 15.44
CA GLU A 32 16.28 13.62 14.36
C GLU A 32 15.55 13.66 13.01
N LEU A 33 14.41 13.01 12.88
CA LEU A 33 13.61 13.05 11.64
C LEU A 33 13.04 14.45 11.41
N VAL A 34 13.14 14.92 10.16
CA VAL A 34 12.75 16.29 9.78
C VAL A 34 11.28 16.59 10.04
N TRP A 35 10.39 15.61 9.86
CA TRP A 35 8.96 15.78 10.04
C TRP A 35 8.51 15.20 11.37
N GLN A 36 8.01 16.06 12.26
CA GLN A 36 7.64 15.72 13.65
C GLN A 36 6.16 16.05 13.99
N ASP A 37 5.32 16.34 12.99
CA ASP A 37 3.89 16.63 13.20
C ASP A 37 3.15 15.39 13.75
N ASP A 38 1.95 15.59 14.28
CA ASP A 38 1.12 14.53 14.89
C ASP A 38 0.90 13.32 13.96
N ALA A 39 0.83 13.56 12.65
CA ALA A 39 0.69 12.50 11.64
C ALA A 39 2.02 11.93 11.14
N ALA A 40 3.15 12.39 11.65
CA ALA A 40 4.47 11.91 11.26
C ALA A 40 4.78 10.54 11.89
N TRP A 41 5.65 9.78 11.23
CA TRP A 41 6.02 8.43 11.68
C TRP A 41 6.55 8.37 13.11
N PRO A 42 7.42 9.28 13.61
CA PRO A 42 7.85 9.26 15.00
C PRO A 42 6.70 9.23 15.99
N ASN A 43 5.74 10.13 15.81
CA ASN A 43 4.56 10.18 16.68
C ASN A 43 3.63 8.99 16.48
N SER A 44 3.51 8.47 15.25
CA SER A 44 2.75 7.25 14.95
C SER A 44 3.36 6.03 15.68
N PHE A 45 4.69 5.89 15.70
CA PHE A 45 5.36 4.81 16.46
C PHE A 45 5.07 4.93 17.96
N ARG A 46 5.20 6.13 18.54
CA ARG A 46 4.93 6.39 19.97
C ARG A 46 3.48 6.11 20.34
N GLN A 47 2.54 6.55 19.52
CA GLN A 47 1.10 6.31 19.73
C GLN A 47 0.73 4.83 19.64
N ALA A 48 1.36 4.07 18.74
CA ALA A 48 1.08 2.65 18.56
C ALA A 48 1.38 1.79 19.80
N TRP A 49 2.22 2.26 20.71
CA TRP A 49 2.48 1.58 22.00
C TRP A 49 1.25 1.53 22.91
N PHE A 50 0.25 2.37 22.66
CA PHE A 50 -1.00 2.39 23.41
C PHE A 50 -2.11 1.56 22.75
N ILE A 51 -1.83 0.84 21.65
CA ILE A 51 -2.81 -0.06 21.03
C ILE A 51 -3.00 -1.27 21.96
N PRO A 52 -4.22 -1.51 22.47
CA PRO A 52 -4.48 -2.66 23.32
C PRO A 52 -4.28 -3.98 22.54
N ALA A 53 -3.69 -4.98 23.17
CA ALA A 53 -3.45 -6.28 22.54
C ALA A 53 -4.74 -6.90 21.99
N ILE A 54 -5.88 -6.71 22.66
CA ILE A 54 -7.19 -7.20 22.20
C ILE A 54 -7.57 -6.57 20.86
N GLU A 55 -7.39 -5.26 20.70
CA GLU A 55 -7.70 -4.53 19.47
C GLU A 55 -6.80 -4.99 18.31
N HIS A 56 -5.51 -5.18 18.57
CA HIS A 56 -4.57 -5.72 17.59
C HIS A 56 -4.99 -7.13 17.12
N ILE A 57 -5.39 -8.01 18.04
CA ILE A 57 -5.85 -9.36 17.73
C ILE A 57 -7.14 -9.32 16.90
N GLN A 58 -8.10 -8.47 17.25
CA GLN A 58 -9.35 -8.33 16.50
C GLN A 58 -9.11 -7.74 15.10
N ALA A 59 -8.26 -6.74 14.97
CA ALA A 59 -7.86 -6.20 13.67
C ALA A 59 -7.17 -7.26 12.79
N SER A 60 -6.32 -8.10 13.36
CA SER A 60 -5.69 -9.22 12.65
C SER A 60 -6.70 -10.27 12.17
N ARG A 61 -7.76 -10.55 12.95
CA ARG A 61 -8.86 -11.41 12.52
C ARG A 61 -9.67 -10.79 11.36
N LEU A 62 -9.93 -9.49 11.43
CA LEU A 62 -10.58 -8.75 10.35
C LEU A 62 -9.72 -8.74 9.08
N ARG A 63 -8.39 -8.53 9.20
CA ARG A 63 -7.43 -8.64 8.09
C ARG A 63 -7.57 -9.99 7.39
N ARG A 64 -7.60 -11.10 8.14
CA ARG A 64 -7.80 -12.43 7.56
C ARG A 64 -9.13 -12.55 6.81
N LYS A 65 -10.22 -12.06 7.41
CA LYS A 65 -11.52 -12.06 6.74
C LYS A 65 -11.51 -11.26 5.44
N MET A 66 -10.84 -10.12 5.44
CA MET A 66 -10.65 -9.31 4.23
C MET A 66 -9.83 -10.04 3.16
N GLN A 67 -8.77 -10.75 3.55
CA GLN A 67 -7.99 -11.58 2.63
C GLN A 67 -8.87 -12.65 1.97
N GLU A 68 -9.66 -13.38 2.74
CA GLU A 68 -10.56 -14.42 2.25
C GLU A 68 -11.60 -13.85 1.27
N GLN A 69 -12.23 -12.72 1.62
CA GLN A 69 -13.20 -12.06 0.75
C GLN A 69 -12.58 -11.51 -0.53
N MET A 70 -11.41 -10.87 -0.42
CA MET A 70 -10.71 -10.33 -1.58
C MET A 70 -10.24 -11.44 -2.53
N HIS A 71 -9.73 -12.55 -1.97
CA HIS A 71 -9.33 -13.74 -2.74
C HIS A 71 -10.52 -14.33 -3.51
N THR A 72 -11.66 -14.53 -2.85
CA THR A 72 -12.88 -15.04 -3.49
C THR A 72 -13.33 -14.10 -4.61
N TRP A 73 -13.48 -12.81 -4.31
CA TRP A 73 -13.93 -11.82 -5.27
C TRP A 73 -13.05 -11.74 -6.52
N MET A 74 -11.73 -11.77 -6.35
CA MET A 74 -10.81 -11.74 -7.49
C MET A 74 -10.86 -13.02 -8.33
N ASN A 75 -10.87 -14.19 -7.70
CA ASN A 75 -10.85 -15.45 -8.43
C ASN A 75 -12.13 -15.72 -9.23
N GLU A 76 -13.25 -15.17 -8.80
CA GLU A 76 -14.54 -15.32 -9.49
C GLU A 76 -14.75 -14.32 -10.63
N SER A 77 -14.02 -13.21 -10.65
CA SER A 77 -14.36 -12.08 -11.50
C SER A 77 -13.32 -11.72 -12.54
N PHE A 78 -12.01 -11.73 -12.21
CA PHE A 78 -10.96 -11.23 -13.11
C PHE A 78 -9.56 -11.64 -12.65
N ASP A 79 -8.58 -11.53 -13.57
CA ASP A 79 -7.17 -11.82 -13.27
C ASP A 79 -6.47 -10.65 -12.59
N ALA A 80 -6.87 -9.43 -12.91
CA ALA A 80 -6.36 -8.19 -12.32
C ALA A 80 -7.37 -7.05 -12.48
N PHE A 81 -7.23 -6.01 -11.67
CA PHE A 81 -7.99 -4.77 -11.83
C PHE A 81 -7.09 -3.53 -11.72
N LEU A 82 -7.58 -2.43 -12.27
CA LEU A 82 -6.91 -1.14 -12.23
C LEU A 82 -7.49 -0.24 -11.14
N THR A 83 -6.62 0.48 -10.46
CA THR A 83 -7.01 1.49 -9.50
C THR A 83 -6.10 2.72 -9.64
N PRO A 84 -6.58 3.93 -9.33
CA PRO A 84 -5.69 5.08 -9.21
C PRO A 84 -4.60 4.82 -8.17
N SER A 85 -3.37 5.24 -8.47
CA SER A 85 -2.33 5.25 -7.45
C SER A 85 -2.76 6.15 -6.29
N PHE A 86 -2.44 5.79 -5.05
CA PHE A 86 -2.88 6.48 -3.83
C PHE A 86 -4.40 6.47 -3.58
N SER A 87 -5.10 5.43 -4.01
CA SER A 87 -6.49 5.20 -3.61
C SER A 87 -6.56 4.53 -2.22
N ASN A 88 -7.72 4.60 -1.58
CA ASN A 88 -7.97 3.88 -0.31
C ASN A 88 -7.83 2.35 -0.46
N LEU A 89 -7.89 1.83 -1.69
CA LEU A 89 -7.63 0.42 -2.00
C LEU A 89 -6.18 0.00 -1.73
N LEU A 90 -5.23 0.95 -1.70
CA LEU A 90 -3.85 0.66 -1.35
C LEU A 90 -3.72 0.05 0.05
N LEU A 91 -4.44 0.61 1.02
CA LEU A 91 -4.46 0.09 2.39
C LEU A 91 -5.04 -1.32 2.45
N LEU A 92 -6.12 -1.57 1.70
CA LEU A 92 -6.73 -2.89 1.58
C LEU A 92 -5.76 -3.90 0.97
N THR A 93 -5.20 -3.59 -0.21
CA THR A 93 -4.36 -4.55 -0.96
C THR A 93 -3.03 -4.83 -0.26
N ASN A 94 -2.42 -3.83 0.38
CA ASN A 94 -1.23 -4.02 1.22
C ASN A 94 -1.56 -4.88 2.45
N GLY A 95 -2.68 -4.62 3.12
CA GLY A 95 -3.10 -5.38 4.29
C GLY A 95 -3.50 -6.82 3.97
N THR A 96 -4.00 -7.09 2.76
CA THR A 96 -4.39 -8.44 2.30
C THR A 96 -3.29 -9.18 1.55
N GLY A 97 -2.17 -8.51 1.21
CA GLY A 97 -1.00 -9.12 0.57
C GLY A 97 -1.14 -9.34 -0.94
N HIS A 98 -2.13 -8.72 -1.60
CA HIS A 98 -2.29 -8.82 -3.06
C HIS A 98 -1.17 -8.09 -3.78
N PRO A 99 -0.54 -8.71 -4.79
CA PRO A 99 0.52 -8.09 -5.54
C PRO A 99 0.02 -6.89 -6.33
N SER A 100 0.86 -5.85 -6.39
CA SER A 100 0.54 -4.63 -7.11
C SER A 100 1.71 -4.17 -7.98
N LEU A 101 1.37 -3.63 -9.16
CA LEU A 101 2.31 -3.06 -10.11
C LEU A 101 1.89 -1.64 -10.44
N VAL A 102 2.72 -0.66 -10.13
CA VAL A 102 2.47 0.73 -10.48
C VAL A 102 3.09 1.04 -11.83
N LEU A 103 2.26 1.53 -12.76
CA LEU A 103 2.68 1.94 -14.08
C LEU A 103 2.53 3.45 -14.24
N ARG A 104 3.54 4.07 -14.87
CA ARG A 104 3.41 5.45 -15.32
C ARG A 104 2.48 5.48 -16.52
N THR A 105 1.43 6.31 -16.47
CA THR A 105 0.42 6.44 -17.53
C THR A 105 0.48 7.76 -18.27
N GLY A 106 1.28 8.72 -17.79
CA GLY A 106 1.42 10.01 -18.43
C GLY A 106 2.35 10.97 -17.68
N MET A 107 2.51 12.16 -18.24
CA MET A 107 3.32 13.26 -17.68
C MET A 107 2.59 14.61 -17.81
N PRO A 108 1.33 14.74 -17.34
CA PRO A 108 0.61 16.00 -17.44
C PRO A 108 1.35 17.11 -16.67
N HIS A 109 1.53 18.25 -17.33
CA HIS A 109 2.25 19.39 -16.75
C HIS A 109 3.64 19.08 -16.21
N GLY A 110 4.35 18.11 -16.83
CA GLY A 110 5.69 17.68 -16.42
C GLY A 110 5.74 16.81 -15.14
N LYS A 111 4.60 16.44 -14.57
CA LYS A 111 4.51 15.56 -13.40
C LYS A 111 4.07 14.16 -13.80
N PRO A 112 4.70 13.09 -13.29
CA PRO A 112 4.29 11.73 -13.60
C PRO A 112 2.91 11.42 -12.98
N THR A 113 2.05 10.79 -13.75
CA THR A 113 0.83 10.15 -13.27
C THR A 113 0.95 8.65 -13.41
N GLY A 114 0.31 7.93 -12.52
CA GLY A 114 0.37 6.47 -12.49
C GLY A 114 -1.00 5.84 -12.26
N THR A 115 -1.10 4.58 -12.64
CA THR A 115 -2.16 3.67 -12.24
C THR A 115 -1.56 2.43 -11.61
N THR A 116 -2.31 1.76 -10.77
CA THR A 116 -1.88 0.53 -10.10
C THR A 116 -2.70 -0.64 -10.62
N LEU A 117 -2.01 -1.68 -11.08
CA LEU A 117 -2.56 -3.01 -11.35
C LEU A 117 -2.51 -3.81 -10.06
N ILE A 118 -3.64 -4.40 -9.67
CA ILE A 118 -3.73 -5.32 -8.53
C ILE A 118 -4.03 -6.71 -9.09
N GLY A 119 -3.23 -7.69 -8.71
CA GLY A 119 -3.35 -9.08 -9.15
C GLY A 119 -3.86 -10.02 -8.07
N ARG A 120 -4.11 -11.27 -8.47
CA ARG A 120 -4.43 -12.36 -7.54
C ARG A 120 -3.22 -12.67 -6.66
N LEU A 121 -3.47 -13.22 -5.46
CA LEU A 121 -2.39 -13.67 -4.57
C LEU A 121 -1.48 -14.67 -5.30
N PHE A 122 -0.17 -14.46 -5.21
CA PHE A 122 0.88 -15.30 -5.80
C PHE A 122 0.87 -15.37 -7.34
N ASP A 123 0.20 -14.41 -8.01
CA ASP A 123 0.17 -14.34 -9.47
C ASP A 123 0.82 -13.05 -10.01
N GLU A 124 2.00 -12.73 -9.50
CA GLU A 124 2.81 -11.59 -9.94
C GLU A 124 3.14 -11.65 -11.43
N GLY A 125 3.29 -12.87 -11.97
CA GLY A 125 3.56 -13.08 -13.38
C GLY A 125 2.48 -12.52 -14.30
N THR A 126 1.22 -12.62 -13.89
CA THR A 126 0.09 -12.09 -14.69
C THR A 126 0.09 -10.56 -14.70
N ILE A 127 0.27 -9.90 -13.56
CA ILE A 127 0.32 -8.43 -13.55
C ILE A 127 1.56 -7.88 -14.25
N CYS A 128 2.68 -8.57 -14.19
CA CYS A 128 3.88 -8.19 -14.97
C CYS A 128 3.63 -8.28 -16.47
N ARG A 129 3.03 -9.36 -16.98
CA ARG A 129 2.67 -9.48 -18.41
C ARG A 129 1.69 -8.40 -18.86
N LEU A 130 0.66 -8.13 -18.05
CA LEU A 130 -0.31 -7.07 -18.30
C LEU A 130 0.38 -5.69 -18.29
N GLY A 131 1.23 -5.44 -17.31
CA GLY A 131 1.98 -4.20 -17.20
C GLY A 131 2.90 -3.95 -18.40
N MET A 132 3.65 -4.94 -18.84
CA MET A 132 4.48 -4.85 -20.05
C MET A 132 3.65 -4.55 -21.30
N ALA A 133 2.49 -5.21 -21.46
CA ALA A 133 1.60 -4.95 -22.57
C ALA A 133 1.01 -3.52 -22.53
N MET A 134 0.66 -3.03 -21.36
CA MET A 134 0.19 -1.65 -21.17
C MET A 134 1.31 -0.65 -21.45
N GLU A 135 2.49 -0.84 -20.89
CA GLU A 135 3.64 0.06 -21.06
C GLU A 135 4.00 0.21 -22.54
N SER A 136 3.97 -0.90 -23.30
CA SER A 136 4.24 -0.88 -24.75
C SER A 136 3.23 -0.06 -25.58
N LYS A 137 2.01 0.15 -25.04
CA LYS A 137 0.95 0.93 -25.69
C LYS A 137 0.91 2.39 -25.24
N LEU A 138 1.33 2.66 -24.01
CA LEU A 138 1.29 4.00 -23.45
C LEU A 138 2.41 4.91 -23.95
N ASP A 139 3.51 4.31 -24.44
CA ASP A 139 4.70 5.00 -24.99
C ASP A 139 5.25 6.13 -24.10
N VAL A 140 5.22 5.88 -22.77
CA VAL A 140 5.69 6.86 -21.78
C VAL A 140 7.02 6.46 -21.13
N SER A 141 7.54 5.27 -21.43
CA SER A 141 8.74 4.70 -20.80
C SER A 141 10.00 5.52 -21.11
N GLY A 142 10.07 6.15 -22.31
CA GLY A 142 11.19 6.99 -22.76
C GLY A 142 11.20 8.39 -22.17
N ILE A 143 10.10 8.87 -21.58
CA ILE A 143 10.00 10.24 -21.06
C ILE A 143 10.81 10.34 -19.78
N ARG A 144 11.69 11.34 -19.67
CA ARG A 144 12.49 11.64 -18.48
C ARG A 144 12.09 13.02 -17.93
N PRO A 145 12.14 13.22 -16.60
CA PRO A 145 11.96 14.56 -16.05
C PRO A 145 13.11 15.46 -16.48
N SER A 146 12.79 16.71 -16.80
CA SER A 146 13.81 17.74 -16.98
C SER A 146 14.20 18.30 -15.61
N PHE A 147 15.43 18.08 -15.21
CA PHE A 147 15.98 18.76 -14.04
C PHE A 147 16.63 20.05 -14.52
N SER A 148 16.03 21.21 -14.16
CA SER A 148 16.77 22.47 -14.21
C SER A 148 17.75 22.46 -13.01
N MET A 149 19.05 22.45 -13.33
CA MET A 149 20.08 22.75 -12.32
C MET A 149 20.01 24.22 -11.95
#